data_e636b8d7694cfc6330a4e108b00035c5
#
_entry.id   e636b8d7694cfc6330a4e108b00035c5
#
_cell.length_a   1.000
_cell.length_b   1.000
_cell.length_c   1.000
_cell.angle_alpha   90.00
_cell.angle_beta   90.00
_cell.angle_gamma   90.00
#
_symmetry.space_group_name_H-M   'P 1'
#
loop_
_entity.id
_entity.type
_entity.pdbx_description
1 polymer ?
#
loop_
_entity_poly.entity_id
_entity_poly.type
_entity_poly.pdbx_seq_one_letter_code
_entity_poly.pdbx_strand_id
1 'polypeptide(L)'
;DYLTDIVTVWGKKNRHLIELKQYVSADSFLFDYEEEKDFDILLLDVEMPGKSGVELAKEVRKENQAVQLIFITGFYEYFSDGFDVSALHYLIKPVDAGKLTPVPDKAVGNLTNRMRSVLLSTSEGDVKLSLADIIYVEAENVYLNIHATHGEYRTIILRIIFSLVAGR
;
A
#
# COMPACT_ATOMS: atom_id res chain seq x y z
N ASP A 1 3.92 -5.67 -22.94
CA ASP A 1 2.85 -4.68 -22.70
C ASP A 1 3.47 -3.34 -22.30
N TYR A 2 2.98 -2.25 -22.92
CA TYR A 2 3.56 -0.91 -22.74
C TYR A 2 3.67 -0.46 -21.27
N LEU A 3 2.66 -0.73 -20.46
CA LEU A 3 2.68 -0.40 -19.02
C LEU A 3 3.74 -1.23 -18.27
N THR A 4 3.84 -2.50 -18.57
CA THR A 4 4.85 -3.43 -18.04
C THR A 4 6.26 -2.93 -18.35
N ASP A 5 6.49 -2.47 -19.58
CA ASP A 5 7.80 -1.96 -20.00
C ASP A 5 8.18 -0.70 -19.19
N ILE A 6 7.25 0.25 -19.04
CA ILE A 6 7.48 1.47 -18.24
C ILE A 6 7.82 1.13 -16.78
N VAL A 7 7.02 0.27 -16.14
CA VAL A 7 7.22 -0.12 -14.74
C VAL A 7 8.55 -0.88 -14.58
N THR A 8 8.88 -1.77 -15.50
CA THR A 8 10.14 -2.51 -15.48
C THR A 8 11.35 -1.58 -15.62
N VAL A 9 11.30 -0.63 -16.55
CA VAL A 9 12.37 0.37 -16.74
C VAL A 9 12.50 1.24 -15.50
N TRP A 10 11.38 1.68 -14.92
CA TRP A 10 11.36 2.45 -13.68
C TRP A 10 12.03 1.67 -12.54
N GLY A 11 11.68 0.40 -12.35
CA GLY A 11 12.25 -0.44 -11.29
C GLY A 11 13.76 -0.60 -11.42
N LYS A 12 14.26 -0.90 -12.62
CA LYS A 12 15.70 -0.99 -12.89
C LYS A 12 16.43 0.33 -12.58
N LYS A 13 15.86 1.46 -13.00
CA LYS A 13 16.43 2.80 -12.76
C LYS A 13 16.53 3.12 -11.27
N ASN A 14 15.52 2.75 -10.50
CA ASN A 14 15.43 3.05 -9.08
C ASN A 14 15.97 1.93 -8.17
N ARG A 15 16.54 0.86 -8.76
CA ARG A 15 17.11 -0.31 -8.04
C ARG A 15 16.09 -1.05 -7.17
N HIS A 16 14.83 -1.10 -7.62
CA HIS A 16 13.78 -1.91 -7.01
C HIS A 16 13.70 -3.27 -7.71
N LEU A 17 13.64 -4.33 -6.92
CA LEU A 17 13.21 -5.64 -7.43
C LEU A 17 11.69 -5.58 -7.59
N ILE A 18 11.22 -5.88 -8.80
CA ILE A 18 9.79 -5.86 -9.12
C ILE A 18 9.40 -7.26 -9.58
N GLU A 19 8.39 -7.80 -8.92
CA GLU A 19 7.63 -8.92 -9.41
C GLU A 19 6.34 -8.39 -10.05
N LEU A 20 6.10 -8.75 -11.30
CA LEU A 20 4.93 -8.32 -12.06
C LEU A 20 4.04 -9.52 -12.37
N LYS A 21 2.79 -9.45 -11.96
CA LYS A 21 1.74 -10.39 -12.35
C LYS A 21 0.68 -9.64 -13.16
N GLN A 22 0.14 -10.29 -14.18
CA GLN A 22 -0.89 -9.72 -15.04
C GLN A 22 -2.13 -10.60 -15.01
N TYR A 23 -3.28 -9.97 -14.88
CA TYR A 23 -4.57 -10.64 -14.84
C TYR A 23 -5.49 -10.06 -15.91
N VAL A 24 -6.29 -10.91 -16.52
CA VAL A 24 -7.21 -10.52 -17.60
C VAL A 24 -8.58 -10.09 -17.08
N SER A 25 -8.88 -10.36 -15.81
CA SER A 25 -10.14 -10.02 -15.16
C SER A 25 -9.96 -9.88 -13.64
N ALA A 26 -10.92 -9.22 -13.00
CA ALA A 26 -10.98 -9.14 -11.55
C ALA A 26 -11.12 -10.52 -10.89
N ASP A 27 -11.91 -11.41 -11.49
CA ASP A 27 -12.15 -12.75 -10.93
C ASP A 27 -10.87 -13.60 -10.96
N SER A 28 -10.06 -13.51 -12.03
CA SER A 28 -8.77 -14.21 -12.09
C SER A 28 -7.77 -13.71 -11.08
N PHE A 29 -7.77 -12.40 -10.79
CA PHE A 29 -6.95 -11.82 -9.73
C PHE A 29 -7.44 -12.28 -8.35
N LEU A 30 -8.74 -12.21 -8.07
CA LEU A 30 -9.31 -12.56 -6.77
C LEU A 30 -9.06 -14.03 -6.43
N PHE A 31 -9.08 -14.92 -7.42
CA PHE A 31 -8.76 -16.33 -7.22
C PHE A 31 -7.34 -16.52 -6.66
N ASP A 32 -6.34 -15.86 -7.24
CA ASP A 32 -4.96 -15.93 -6.75
C ASP A 32 -4.79 -15.13 -5.43
N TYR A 33 -5.56 -14.03 -5.27
CA TYR A 33 -5.50 -13.17 -4.09
C TYR A 33 -5.98 -13.88 -2.81
N GLU A 34 -6.83 -14.90 -2.90
CA GLU A 34 -7.24 -15.73 -1.75
C GLU A 34 -6.04 -16.47 -1.15
N GLU A 35 -5.08 -16.90 -1.99
CA GLU A 35 -3.89 -17.63 -1.55
C GLU A 35 -2.71 -16.70 -1.24
N GLU A 36 -2.54 -15.63 -2.02
CA GLU A 36 -1.42 -14.71 -1.91
C GLU A 36 -1.91 -13.26 -1.86
N LYS A 37 -1.82 -12.63 -0.67
CA LYS A 37 -2.31 -11.26 -0.42
C LYS A 37 -1.23 -10.19 -0.42
N ASP A 38 0.02 -10.55 -0.71
CA ASP A 38 1.20 -9.68 -0.60
C ASP A 38 1.45 -8.85 -1.88
N PHE A 39 0.44 -8.08 -2.28
CA PHE A 39 0.58 -7.11 -3.35
C PHE A 39 0.76 -5.70 -2.77
N ASP A 40 1.81 -5.01 -3.20
CA ASP A 40 2.11 -3.65 -2.79
C ASP A 40 1.36 -2.60 -3.60
N ILE A 41 1.26 -2.83 -4.92
CA ILE A 41 0.67 -1.89 -5.88
C ILE A 41 -0.25 -2.64 -6.84
N LEU A 42 -1.47 -2.15 -7.02
CA LEU A 42 -2.40 -2.63 -8.04
C LEU A 42 -2.66 -1.53 -9.07
N LEU A 43 -2.37 -1.84 -10.33
CA LEU A 43 -2.76 -1.04 -11.48
C LEU A 43 -4.07 -1.62 -12.04
N LEU A 44 -5.16 -0.89 -11.92
CA LEU A 44 -6.51 -1.39 -12.24
C LEU A 44 -7.11 -0.61 -13.42
N ASP A 45 -7.55 -1.32 -14.44
CA ASP A 45 -8.50 -0.75 -15.38
C ASP A 45 -9.88 -0.74 -14.72
N VAL A 46 -10.64 0.33 -14.90
CA VAL A 46 -12.02 0.40 -14.41
C VAL A 46 -12.90 -0.53 -15.22
N GLU A 47 -12.73 -0.56 -16.54
CA GLU A 47 -13.47 -1.45 -17.42
C GLU A 47 -12.75 -2.77 -17.65
N MET A 48 -13.23 -3.80 -16.97
CA MET A 48 -12.78 -5.18 -17.14
C MET A 48 -13.98 -6.11 -17.34
N PRO A 49 -13.78 -7.27 -17.99
CA PRO A 49 -14.83 -8.28 -18.10
C PRO A 49 -15.29 -8.77 -16.71
N GLY A 50 -16.59 -8.84 -16.49
CA GLY A 50 -17.18 -9.24 -15.22
C GLY A 50 -17.20 -8.09 -14.22
N LYS A 51 -16.49 -8.21 -13.11
CA LYS A 51 -16.34 -7.15 -12.11
C LYS A 51 -15.49 -6.00 -12.61
N SER A 52 -15.92 -4.78 -12.33
CA SER A 52 -15.14 -3.57 -12.61
C SER A 52 -13.92 -3.46 -11.70
N GLY A 53 -12.91 -2.67 -12.13
CA GLY A 53 -11.76 -2.36 -11.28
C GLY A 53 -12.12 -1.65 -9.98
N VAL A 54 -13.21 -0.88 -9.97
CA VAL A 54 -13.71 -0.23 -8.75
C VAL A 54 -14.27 -1.24 -7.76
N GLU A 55 -15.07 -2.20 -8.24
CA GLU A 55 -15.61 -3.28 -7.40
C GLU A 55 -14.47 -4.14 -6.84
N LEU A 56 -13.49 -4.48 -7.67
CA LEU A 56 -12.27 -5.16 -7.23
C LEU A 56 -11.53 -4.37 -6.15
N ALA A 57 -11.33 -3.08 -6.36
CA ALA A 57 -10.67 -2.22 -5.38
C ALA A 57 -11.41 -2.19 -4.04
N LYS A 58 -12.75 -2.15 -4.05
CA LYS A 58 -13.59 -2.21 -2.84
C LYS A 58 -13.42 -3.54 -2.10
N GLU A 59 -13.32 -4.65 -2.83
CA GLU A 59 -13.08 -5.97 -2.20
C GLU A 59 -11.69 -6.04 -1.56
N VAL A 60 -10.66 -5.65 -2.29
CA VAL A 60 -9.28 -5.63 -1.76
C VAL A 60 -9.18 -4.73 -0.53
N ARG A 61 -9.85 -3.57 -0.52
CA ARG A 61 -9.82 -2.63 0.62
C ARG A 61 -10.44 -3.19 1.89
N LYS A 62 -11.35 -4.16 1.82
CA LYS A 62 -11.90 -4.81 3.02
C LYS A 62 -10.82 -5.54 3.82
N GLU A 63 -9.82 -6.09 3.13
CA GLU A 63 -8.78 -6.92 3.72
C GLU A 63 -7.42 -6.22 3.81
N ASN A 64 -7.07 -5.40 2.81
CA ASN A 64 -5.76 -4.75 2.70
C ASN A 64 -5.90 -3.24 2.49
N GLN A 65 -5.70 -2.50 3.59
CA GLN A 65 -5.68 -1.03 3.60
C GLN A 65 -4.32 -0.46 3.16
N ALA A 66 -3.29 -1.30 3.01
CA ALA A 66 -1.93 -0.88 2.72
C ALA A 66 -1.63 -0.78 1.24
N VAL A 67 -2.21 -1.66 0.43
CA VAL A 67 -1.96 -1.72 -1.01
C VAL A 67 -2.22 -0.37 -1.69
N GLN A 68 -1.34 0.02 -2.59
CA GLN A 68 -1.46 1.26 -3.33
C GLN A 68 -2.30 1.02 -4.59
N LEU A 69 -3.50 1.58 -4.64
CA LEU A 69 -4.42 1.44 -5.78
C LEU A 69 -4.20 2.58 -6.77
N ILE A 70 -4.03 2.23 -8.04
CA ILE A 70 -3.85 3.18 -9.14
C ILE A 70 -4.81 2.76 -10.26
N PHE A 71 -5.75 3.63 -10.60
CA PHE A 71 -6.63 3.39 -11.73
C PHE A 71 -6.03 3.89 -13.03
N ILE A 72 -6.17 3.07 -14.08
CA ILE A 72 -5.76 3.40 -15.45
C ILE A 72 -6.93 3.10 -16.37
N THR A 73 -7.67 4.12 -16.81
CA THR A 73 -8.92 3.94 -17.58
C THR A 73 -9.13 5.00 -18.64
N GLY A 74 -9.97 4.71 -19.62
CA GLY A 74 -10.44 5.69 -20.62
C GLY A 74 -11.56 6.62 -20.12
N PHE A 75 -12.11 6.40 -18.93
CA PHE A 75 -13.35 7.04 -18.47
C PHE A 75 -13.13 7.96 -17.27
N TYR A 76 -13.56 9.21 -17.41
CA TYR A 76 -13.51 10.21 -16.33
C TYR A 76 -14.63 10.04 -15.30
N GLU A 77 -15.71 9.39 -15.66
CA GLU A 77 -16.94 9.29 -14.86
C GLU A 77 -16.72 8.59 -13.52
N TYR A 78 -15.76 7.67 -13.45
CA TYR A 78 -15.43 6.90 -12.25
C TYR A 78 -14.40 7.56 -11.33
N PHE A 79 -14.07 8.83 -11.58
CA PHE A 79 -13.07 9.53 -10.76
C PHE A 79 -13.51 9.66 -9.29
N SER A 80 -14.81 9.86 -9.03
CA SER A 80 -15.38 9.91 -7.69
C SER A 80 -15.23 8.59 -6.92
N ASP A 81 -15.40 7.45 -7.60
CA ASP A 81 -15.30 6.13 -6.98
C ASP A 81 -13.87 5.82 -6.51
N GLY A 82 -12.86 6.44 -7.13
CA GLY A 82 -11.47 6.34 -6.70
C GLY A 82 -11.23 6.92 -5.31
N PHE A 83 -11.99 7.95 -4.90
CA PHE A 83 -11.91 8.53 -3.55
C PHE A 83 -12.44 7.55 -2.49
N ASP A 84 -13.52 6.83 -2.77
CA ASP A 84 -14.13 5.89 -1.82
C ASP A 84 -13.18 4.75 -1.41
N VAL A 85 -12.28 4.36 -2.32
CA VAL A 85 -11.27 3.32 -2.08
C VAL A 85 -9.90 3.87 -1.72
N SER A 86 -9.77 5.18 -1.50
CA SER A 86 -8.48 5.84 -1.22
C SER A 86 -7.43 5.48 -2.26
N ALA A 87 -7.77 5.62 -3.54
CA ALA A 87 -6.82 5.39 -4.63
C ALA A 87 -5.68 6.42 -4.57
N LEU A 88 -4.46 5.94 -4.78
CA LEU A 88 -3.27 6.77 -4.82
C LEU A 88 -3.28 7.72 -6.02
N HIS A 89 -3.73 7.20 -7.15
CA HIS A 89 -3.74 7.95 -8.41
C HIS A 89 -4.78 7.44 -9.40
N TYR A 90 -5.14 8.33 -10.33
CA TYR A 90 -6.08 8.04 -11.42
C TYR A 90 -5.48 8.54 -12.72
N LEU A 91 -5.18 7.64 -13.64
CA LEU A 91 -4.55 7.94 -14.94
C LEU A 91 -5.56 7.70 -16.06
N ILE A 92 -5.71 8.70 -16.93
CA ILE A 92 -6.56 8.57 -18.10
C ILE A 92 -5.77 8.08 -19.30
N LYS A 93 -6.28 7.05 -19.96
CA LYS A 93 -5.73 6.54 -21.22
C LYS A 93 -5.91 7.59 -22.35
N PRO A 94 -4.94 7.78 -23.24
CA PRO A 94 -3.65 7.09 -23.29
C PRO A 94 -2.68 7.56 -22.21
N VAL A 95 -2.04 6.61 -21.53
CA VAL A 95 -1.03 6.90 -20.51
C VAL A 95 0.34 6.94 -21.17
N ASP A 96 1.01 8.06 -21.03
CA ASP A 96 2.41 8.19 -21.41
C ASP A 96 3.37 7.93 -20.24
N ALA A 97 4.64 7.66 -20.55
CA ALA A 97 5.65 7.37 -19.54
C ALA A 97 5.85 8.53 -18.55
N GLY A 98 5.69 9.79 -19.01
CA GLY A 98 5.84 10.97 -18.15
C GLY A 98 4.77 11.03 -17.04
N LYS A 99 3.56 10.57 -17.34
CA LYS A 99 2.46 10.51 -16.37
C LYS A 99 2.56 9.30 -15.43
N LEU A 100 3.01 8.15 -15.94
CA LEU A 100 3.08 6.93 -15.15
C LEU A 100 4.31 6.89 -14.23
N THR A 101 5.49 7.32 -14.73
CA THR A 101 6.76 7.20 -14.00
C THR A 101 6.75 7.78 -12.56
N PRO A 102 6.14 8.94 -12.26
CA PRO A 102 6.14 9.49 -10.90
C PRO A 102 5.19 8.76 -9.94
N VAL A 103 4.27 7.94 -10.44
CA VAL A 103 3.25 7.28 -9.62
C VAL A 103 3.83 6.16 -8.75
N PRO A 104 4.67 5.24 -9.27
CA PRO A 104 5.38 4.27 -8.44
C PRO A 104 6.29 4.91 -7.39
N ASP A 105 6.94 6.05 -7.66
CA ASP A 105 7.75 6.76 -6.65
C ASP A 105 6.90 7.16 -5.45
N LYS A 106 5.71 7.69 -5.71
CA LYS A 106 4.75 8.05 -4.66
C LYS A 106 4.25 6.82 -3.90
N ALA A 107 3.97 5.73 -4.62
CA ALA A 107 3.53 4.47 -4.01
C ALA A 107 4.59 3.90 -3.06
N VAL A 108 5.85 3.81 -3.52
CA VAL A 108 6.98 3.34 -2.71
C VAL A 108 7.22 4.27 -1.52
N GLY A 109 7.10 5.59 -1.70
CA GLY A 109 7.18 6.55 -0.61
C GLY A 109 6.15 6.27 0.49
N ASN A 110 4.89 6.00 0.11
CA ASN A 110 3.82 5.67 1.06
C ASN A 110 4.08 4.34 1.78
N LEU A 111 4.50 3.30 1.04
CA LEU A 111 4.84 1.98 1.60
C LEU A 111 6.00 2.10 2.57
N THR A 112 7.08 2.78 2.18
CA THR A 112 8.25 2.99 3.04
C THR A 112 7.91 3.78 4.30
N ASN A 113 7.08 4.83 4.19
CA ASN A 113 6.65 5.62 5.35
C ASN A 113 5.75 4.80 6.30
N ARG A 114 4.94 3.85 5.77
CA ARG A 114 4.19 2.91 6.61
C ARG A 114 5.11 1.94 7.36
N MET A 115 6.09 1.36 6.67
CA MET A 115 7.07 0.46 7.28
C MET A 115 7.92 1.14 8.36
N ARG A 116 8.03 2.45 8.31
CA ARG A 116 8.78 3.26 9.29
C ARG A 116 7.95 3.78 10.45
N SER A 117 6.71 3.34 10.59
CA SER A 117 5.83 3.76 11.68
C SER A 117 5.15 2.58 12.34
N VAL A 118 4.91 2.70 13.62
CA VAL A 118 4.14 1.76 14.43
C VAL A 118 2.87 2.45 14.93
N LEU A 119 1.75 1.73 14.95
CA LEU A 119 0.53 2.17 15.60
C LEU A 119 0.50 1.58 17.01
N LEU A 120 0.48 2.44 17.99
CA LEU A 120 0.44 2.08 19.40
C LEU A 120 -0.95 2.33 19.95
N SER A 121 -1.58 1.32 20.56
CA SER A 121 -2.80 1.52 21.35
C SER A 121 -2.39 1.86 22.78
N THR A 122 -2.63 3.10 23.18
CA THR A 122 -2.36 3.60 24.52
C THR A 122 -3.66 3.82 25.32
N SER A 123 -3.54 4.13 26.59
CA SER A 123 -4.70 4.51 27.43
C SER A 123 -5.40 5.79 26.97
N GLU A 124 -4.71 6.62 26.22
CA GLU A 124 -5.21 7.91 25.71
C GLU A 124 -5.72 7.84 24.26
N GLY A 125 -5.62 6.67 23.64
CA GLY A 125 -6.02 6.40 22.25
C GLY A 125 -4.89 5.85 21.40
N ASP A 126 -5.16 5.71 20.10
CA ASP A 126 -4.19 5.19 19.15
C ASP A 126 -3.23 6.28 18.69
N VAL A 127 -1.93 6.00 18.80
CA VAL A 127 -0.85 6.92 18.42
C VAL A 127 -0.02 6.28 17.31
N LYS A 128 0.14 6.98 16.18
CA LYS A 128 1.05 6.59 15.12
C LYS A 128 2.43 7.21 15.38
N LEU A 129 3.41 6.36 15.70
CA LEU A 129 4.77 6.76 16.01
C LEU A 129 5.71 6.35 14.88
N SER A 130 6.56 7.28 14.43
CA SER A 130 7.64 6.96 13.50
C SER A 130 8.74 6.15 14.20
N LEU A 131 9.24 5.09 13.56
CA LEU A 131 10.36 4.31 14.10
C LEU A 131 11.63 5.18 14.25
N ALA A 132 11.78 6.22 13.42
CA ALA A 132 12.89 7.14 13.50
C ALA A 132 12.85 8.04 14.76
N ASP A 133 11.66 8.20 15.36
CA ASP A 133 11.48 9.01 16.57
C ASP A 133 11.70 8.17 17.83
N ILE A 134 11.77 6.85 17.74
CA ILE A 134 12.00 5.98 18.89
C ILE A 134 13.46 6.04 19.29
N ILE A 135 13.70 6.43 20.55
CA ILE A 135 15.04 6.48 21.14
C ILE A 135 15.38 5.10 21.72
N TYR A 136 14.51 4.55 22.56
CA TYR A 136 14.63 3.19 23.08
C TYR A 136 13.26 2.68 23.56
N VAL A 137 13.18 1.38 23.80
CA VAL A 137 11.99 0.68 24.30
C VAL A 137 12.38 -0.17 25.51
N GLU A 138 11.64 -0.04 26.58
CA GLU A 138 11.78 -0.86 27.79
C GLU A 138 10.56 -1.76 27.97
N ALA A 139 10.81 -3.01 28.35
CA ALA A 139 9.76 -3.94 28.74
C ALA A 139 9.61 -3.96 30.26
N GLU A 140 8.41 -3.71 30.74
CA GLU A 140 8.06 -3.78 32.16
C GLU A 140 6.81 -4.64 32.34
N ASN A 141 7.01 -5.87 32.79
CA ASN A 141 5.94 -6.86 32.92
C ASN A 141 5.22 -7.10 31.57
N VAL A 142 3.94 -6.68 31.50
CA VAL A 142 3.09 -6.80 30.31
C VAL A 142 3.05 -5.51 29.47
N TYR A 143 3.83 -4.51 29.86
CA TYR A 143 3.86 -3.21 29.20
C TYR A 143 5.17 -3.00 28.46
N LEU A 144 5.08 -2.21 27.38
CA LEU A 144 6.22 -1.55 26.75
C LEU A 144 6.14 -0.07 27.01
N ASN A 145 7.23 0.47 27.54
CA ASN A 145 7.45 1.91 27.65
C ASN A 145 8.34 2.32 26.47
N ILE A 146 7.82 3.17 25.61
CA ILE A 146 8.48 3.61 24.38
C ILE A 146 8.88 5.06 24.59
N HIS A 147 10.18 5.31 24.64
CA HIS A 147 10.76 6.64 24.76
C HIS A 147 11.07 7.18 23.38
N ALA A 148 10.41 8.25 22.99
CA ALA A 148 10.55 8.87 21.69
C ALA A 148 10.94 10.35 21.81
N THR A 149 11.40 10.94 20.71
CA THR A 149 11.84 12.34 20.64
C THR A 149 10.77 13.35 21.08
N HIS A 150 9.50 12.99 20.97
CA HIS A 150 8.37 13.87 21.24
C HIS A 150 7.54 13.46 22.46
N GLY A 151 7.95 12.43 23.21
CA GLY A 151 7.24 11.98 24.40
C GLY A 151 7.47 10.51 24.74
N GLU A 152 6.77 10.08 25.77
CA GLU A 152 6.79 8.70 26.27
C GLU A 152 5.42 8.08 26.04
N TYR A 153 5.41 6.83 25.60
CA TYR A 153 4.20 6.10 25.29
C TYR A 153 4.22 4.74 25.98
N ARG A 154 3.11 4.35 26.57
CA ARG A 154 2.97 3.06 27.24
C ARG A 154 1.90 2.24 26.52
N THR A 155 2.25 1.02 26.14
CA THR A 155 1.34 0.09 25.48
C THR A 155 1.50 -1.32 26.03
N ILE A 156 0.54 -2.22 25.74
CA ILE A 156 0.58 -3.61 26.19
C ILE A 156 1.26 -4.46 25.12
N ILE A 157 2.21 -5.30 25.53
CA ILE A 157 3.02 -6.16 24.62
C ILE A 157 2.15 -7.04 23.69
N LEU A 158 0.98 -7.47 24.13
CA LEU A 158 0.10 -8.35 23.35
C LEU A 158 -0.57 -7.70 22.12
N ARG A 159 -0.40 -6.37 21.91
CA ARG A 159 -1.02 -5.63 20.79
C ARG A 159 -0.02 -5.03 19.82
N ILE A 160 1.28 -5.28 19.99
CA ILE A 160 2.28 -4.83 19.05
C ILE A 160 2.47 -5.91 18.00
N ILE A 161 1.85 -5.72 16.84
CA ILE A 161 2.17 -6.51 15.65
C ILE A 161 3.39 -5.84 15.03
N PHE A 162 4.58 -6.35 15.35
CA PHE A 162 5.78 -6.03 14.59
C PHE A 162 5.71 -6.79 13.26
N SER A 163 5.29 -6.12 12.20
CA SER A 163 5.61 -6.55 10.85
C SER A 163 7.05 -6.09 10.55
N LEU A 164 8.03 -6.74 11.18
CA LEU A 164 9.42 -6.69 10.76
C LEU A 164 9.57 -7.66 9.60
N VAL A 165 9.29 -7.20 8.39
CA VAL A 165 9.82 -7.85 7.20
C VAL A 165 11.31 -7.48 7.16
N ALA A 166 12.13 -8.36 7.72
CA ALA A 166 13.57 -8.32 7.50
C ALA A 166 13.80 -8.51 6.00
N GLY A 167 14.29 -7.48 5.32
CA GLY A 167 14.79 -7.61 3.96
C GLY A 167 15.89 -8.67 3.93
N ARG A 168 15.73 -9.64 3.04
CA ARG A 168 16.82 -10.42 2.46
C ARG A 168 17.14 -9.88 1.08
#